data_bd425a6ee3c72ca7b11bbb01f6c4e1e6
#
_entry.id   bd425a6ee3c72ca7b11bbb01f6c4e1e6
#
_cell.length_a   1.000
_cell.length_b   1.000
_cell.length_c   1.000
_cell.angle_alpha   90.00
_cell.angle_beta   90.00
_cell.angle_gamma   90.00
#
_symmetry.space_group_name_H-M   'P 1'
#
loop_
_entity.id
_entity.type
_entity.pdbx_description
1 polymer ?
#
loop_
_entity_poly.entity_id
_entity_poly.type
_entity_poly.pdbx_seq_one_letter_code
_entity_poly.pdbx_strand_id
1 'polypeptide(L)'
;MGSGIAQVSAAAGFKTVLYDLSSEMIKKAKSKIEKDLQALVEKQKITSDKKESILRHIVFTNNINECIADVVIEAVIEKPEVKISLFSQLAAFNSDESIFATNTSSLSVSAIAKDVVGPERVAGLHFSIPLL
;
A
#
# COMPACT_ATOMS: atom_id res chain seq x y z
N MET A 1 4.18 -5.69 -5.61
CA MET A 1 4.79 -4.43 -5.10
C MET A 1 4.08 -3.92 -3.85
N GLY A 2 2.76 -3.97 -3.79
CA GLY A 2 2.01 -3.50 -2.62
C GLY A 2 2.38 -4.20 -1.31
N SER A 3 2.63 -5.50 -1.32
CA SER A 3 3.06 -6.25 -0.13
C SER A 3 4.41 -5.75 0.40
N GLY A 4 5.35 -5.43 -0.50
CA GLY A 4 6.64 -4.87 -0.12
C GLY A 4 6.53 -3.48 0.50
N ILE A 5 5.69 -2.62 -0.08
CA ILE A 5 5.42 -1.28 0.46
C ILE A 5 4.78 -1.39 1.85
N ALA A 6 3.81 -2.28 2.02
CA ALA A 6 3.15 -2.51 3.31
C ALA A 6 4.15 -2.99 4.37
N GLN A 7 5.03 -3.93 4.02
CA GLN A 7 6.05 -4.43 4.92
C GLN A 7 7.00 -3.34 5.39
N VAL A 8 7.51 -2.53 4.45
CA VAL A 8 8.43 -1.42 4.77
C VAL A 8 7.74 -0.37 5.64
N SER A 9 6.50 -0.03 5.34
CA SER A 9 5.72 0.95 6.10
C SER A 9 5.48 0.47 7.55
N ALA A 10 5.08 -0.79 7.71
CA ALA A 10 4.86 -1.38 9.02
C ALA A 10 6.17 -1.50 9.82
N ALA A 11 7.28 -1.83 9.15
CA ALA A 11 8.59 -1.89 9.78
C ALA A 11 9.05 -0.52 10.30
N ALA A 12 8.62 0.55 9.64
CA ALA A 12 8.89 1.93 10.08
C ALA A 12 7.95 2.39 11.21
N GLY A 13 7.01 1.56 11.64
CA GLY A 13 6.12 1.86 12.76
C GLY A 13 4.76 2.43 12.38
N PHE A 14 4.45 2.53 11.08
CA PHE A 14 3.16 3.04 10.62
C PHE A 14 2.07 1.96 10.69
N LYS A 15 0.90 2.35 11.19
CA LYS A 15 -0.30 1.54 10.99
C LYS A 15 -0.58 1.46 9.51
N THR A 16 -0.67 0.24 8.99
CA THR A 16 -0.74 0.00 7.55
C THR A 16 -1.93 -0.87 7.21
N VAL A 17 -2.72 -0.45 6.24
CA VAL A 17 -3.80 -1.26 5.68
C VAL A 17 -3.35 -1.73 4.30
N LEU A 18 -3.28 -3.04 4.11
CA LEU A 18 -3.00 -3.64 2.81
C LEU A 18 -4.29 -4.18 2.22
N TYR A 19 -4.72 -3.52 1.16
CA TYR A 19 -5.97 -3.82 0.47
C TYR A 19 -5.72 -4.40 -0.91
N ASP A 20 -6.50 -5.40 -1.25
CA ASP A 20 -6.66 -5.89 -2.62
C ASP A 20 -8.10 -6.34 -2.80
N LEU A 21 -8.65 -6.15 -3.99
CA LEU A 21 -10.02 -6.59 -4.31
C LEU A 21 -10.17 -8.10 -4.17
N SER A 22 -9.12 -8.86 -4.48
CA SER A 22 -9.10 -10.32 -4.40
C SER A 22 -8.67 -10.79 -3.01
N SER A 23 -9.53 -11.54 -2.33
CA SER A 23 -9.18 -12.15 -1.03
C SER A 23 -8.06 -13.17 -1.17
N GLU A 24 -7.94 -13.82 -2.33
CA GLU A 24 -6.83 -14.75 -2.61
C GLU A 24 -5.49 -14.01 -2.66
N MET A 25 -5.47 -12.84 -3.31
CA MET A 25 -4.25 -12.01 -3.37
C MET A 25 -3.85 -11.49 -1.99
N ILE A 26 -4.83 -11.17 -1.13
CA ILE A 26 -4.57 -10.79 0.26
C ILE A 26 -3.91 -11.94 1.02
N LYS A 27 -4.39 -13.16 0.87
CA LYS A 27 -3.79 -14.35 1.50
C LYS A 27 -2.36 -14.56 1.02
N LYS A 28 -2.12 -14.41 -0.28
CA LYS A 28 -0.77 -14.52 -0.85
C LYS A 28 0.17 -13.44 -0.31
N ALA A 29 -0.31 -12.21 -0.22
CA ALA A 29 0.47 -11.09 0.32
C ALA A 29 0.85 -11.34 1.78
N LYS A 30 -0.10 -11.77 2.60
CA LYS A 30 0.15 -12.10 4.00
C LYS A 30 1.19 -13.20 4.15
N SER A 31 1.02 -14.30 3.40
CA SER A 31 1.97 -15.41 3.40
C SER A 31 3.37 -14.96 2.99
N LYS A 32 3.47 -14.12 1.95
CA LYS A 32 4.75 -13.58 1.48
C LYS A 32 5.43 -12.75 2.56
N ILE A 33 4.71 -11.83 3.17
CA ILE A 33 5.25 -10.97 4.22
C ILE A 33 5.73 -11.81 5.42
N GLU A 34 4.95 -12.79 5.84
CA GLU A 34 5.34 -13.68 6.94
C GLU A 34 6.63 -14.44 6.63
N LYS A 35 6.77 -14.96 5.40
CA LYS A 35 7.98 -15.64 4.95
C LYS A 35 9.19 -14.73 4.88
N ASP A 36 9.01 -13.53 4.33
CA ASP A 36 10.10 -12.56 4.21
C ASP A 36 10.61 -12.13 5.59
N LEU A 37 9.70 -11.87 6.53
CA LEU A 37 10.05 -11.52 7.90
C LEU A 37 10.71 -12.68 8.63
N GLN A 38 10.24 -13.91 8.43
CA GLN A 38 10.85 -15.10 9.03
C GLN A 38 12.28 -15.29 8.52
N ALA A 39 12.51 -15.07 7.23
CA ALA A 39 13.86 -15.13 6.66
C ALA A 39 14.80 -14.10 7.31
N LEU A 40 14.29 -12.90 7.62
CA LEU A 40 15.07 -11.88 8.32
C LEU A 40 15.40 -12.30 9.76
N VAL A 41 14.48 -12.96 10.46
CA VAL A 41 14.72 -13.51 11.79
C VAL A 41 15.81 -14.58 11.73
N GLU A 42 15.73 -15.50 10.80
CA GLU A 42 16.71 -16.58 10.61
C GLU A 42 18.10 -16.03 10.28
N LYS A 43 18.17 -14.93 9.52
CA LYS A 43 19.42 -14.25 9.22
C LYS A 43 19.90 -13.31 10.35
N GLN A 44 19.20 -13.30 11.46
CA GLN A 44 19.51 -12.47 12.63
C GLN A 44 19.53 -10.96 12.34
N LYS A 45 18.74 -10.55 11.32
CA LYS A 45 18.59 -9.12 10.97
C LYS A 45 17.52 -8.42 11.78
N ILE A 46 16.51 -9.17 12.23
CA ILE A 46 15.48 -8.70 13.16
C ILE A 46 15.22 -9.77 14.22
N THR A 47 14.61 -9.36 15.32
CA THR A 47 14.19 -10.31 16.38
C THR A 47 12.82 -10.88 16.05
N SER A 48 12.45 -11.99 16.71
CA SER A 48 11.09 -12.53 16.63
C SER A 48 10.05 -11.53 17.14
N ASP A 49 10.37 -10.76 18.19
CA ASP A 49 9.49 -9.73 18.73
C ASP A 49 9.27 -8.61 17.69
N LYS A 50 10.31 -8.22 16.97
CA LYS A 50 10.20 -7.22 15.89
C LYS A 50 9.31 -7.74 14.76
N LYS A 51 9.47 -9.00 14.36
CA LYS A 51 8.59 -9.65 13.39
C LYS A 51 7.12 -9.55 13.80
N GLU A 52 6.81 -9.94 15.04
CA GLU A 52 5.44 -9.90 15.57
C GLU A 52 4.90 -8.44 15.59
N SER A 53 5.74 -7.49 15.98
CA SER A 53 5.37 -6.07 15.99
C SER A 53 5.02 -5.57 14.57
N ILE A 54 5.81 -5.92 13.58
CA ILE A 54 5.56 -5.53 12.18
C ILE A 54 4.22 -6.10 11.71
N LEU A 55 3.97 -7.38 11.97
CA LEU A 55 2.71 -8.03 11.57
C LEU A 55 1.50 -7.39 12.25
N ARG A 56 1.61 -6.98 13.51
CA ARG A 56 0.53 -6.29 14.21
C ARG A 56 0.20 -4.91 13.64
N HIS A 57 1.12 -4.29 12.93
CA HIS A 57 0.91 -2.99 12.29
C HIS A 57 0.20 -3.09 10.94
N ILE A 58 -0.02 -4.31 10.44
CA ILE A 58 -0.65 -4.52 9.13
C ILE A 58 -2.05 -5.09 9.29
N VAL A 59 -3.03 -4.42 8.73
CA VAL A 59 -4.39 -4.95 8.54
C VAL A 59 -4.51 -5.43 7.10
N PHE A 60 -4.84 -6.69 6.91
CA PHE A 60 -5.05 -7.29 5.59
C PHE A 60 -6.54 -7.33 5.30
N THR A 61 -6.98 -6.70 4.22
CA THR A 61 -8.42 -6.60 3.93
C THR A 61 -8.73 -6.58 2.45
N ASN A 62 -9.92 -7.10 2.09
CA ASN A 62 -10.52 -6.92 0.78
C ASN A 62 -11.71 -5.94 0.82
N ASN A 63 -11.91 -5.26 1.92
CA ASN A 63 -12.97 -4.27 2.08
C ASN A 63 -12.39 -2.86 1.94
N ILE A 64 -12.71 -2.19 0.85
CA ILE A 64 -12.20 -0.84 0.56
C ILE A 64 -12.60 0.17 1.64
N ASN A 65 -13.71 -0.04 2.35
CA ASN A 65 -14.17 0.88 3.40
C ASN A 65 -13.23 0.89 4.61
N GLU A 66 -12.34 -0.08 4.74
CA GLU A 66 -11.30 -0.10 5.78
C GLU A 66 -10.07 0.75 5.40
N CYS A 67 -10.01 1.23 4.16
CA CYS A 67 -8.89 2.01 3.65
C CYS A 67 -9.04 3.50 4.01
N ILE A 68 -9.05 3.81 5.29
CA ILE A 68 -9.06 5.17 5.80
C ILE A 68 -7.65 5.47 6.29
N ALA A 69 -6.99 6.44 5.66
CA ALA A 69 -5.59 6.72 5.92
C ALA A 69 -5.23 8.18 5.60
N ASP A 70 -4.14 8.64 6.21
CA ASP A 70 -3.57 9.95 5.89
C ASP A 70 -2.86 9.93 4.54
N VAL A 71 -2.26 8.80 4.18
CA VAL A 71 -1.58 8.58 2.90
C VAL A 71 -2.04 7.25 2.32
N VAL A 72 -2.52 7.29 1.09
CA VAL A 72 -2.86 6.10 0.32
C VAL A 72 -1.81 5.93 -0.77
N ILE A 73 -1.22 4.75 -0.85
CA ILE A 73 -0.23 4.43 -1.89
C ILE A 73 -0.84 3.36 -2.79
N GLU A 74 -1.03 3.69 -4.05
CA GLU A 74 -1.61 2.80 -5.03
C GLU A 74 -0.50 2.08 -5.81
N ALA A 75 -0.62 0.77 -5.93
CA ALA A 75 0.31 -0.08 -6.66
C ALA A 75 -0.44 -1.15 -7.48
N VAL A 76 -1.60 -0.77 -8.03
CA VAL A 76 -2.42 -1.65 -8.87
C VAL A 76 -1.90 -1.69 -10.30
N ILE A 77 -2.60 -2.43 -11.18
CA ILE A 77 -2.18 -2.57 -12.57
C ILE A 77 -2.04 -1.20 -13.27
N GLU A 78 -1.13 -1.12 -14.23
CA GLU A 78 -0.79 0.12 -14.95
C GLU A 78 -1.87 0.52 -15.97
N LYS A 79 -3.08 0.76 -15.50
CA LYS A 79 -4.21 1.27 -16.30
C LYS A 79 -4.75 2.53 -15.64
N PRO A 80 -4.70 3.69 -16.34
CA PRO A 80 -5.13 4.97 -15.75
C PRO A 80 -6.56 4.94 -15.22
N GLU A 81 -7.48 4.32 -15.95
CA GLU A 81 -8.89 4.23 -15.57
C GLU A 81 -9.09 3.46 -14.25
N VAL A 82 -8.28 2.44 -13.99
CA VAL A 82 -8.35 1.66 -12.74
C VAL A 82 -7.85 2.52 -11.56
N LYS A 83 -6.76 3.24 -11.76
CA LYS A 83 -6.17 4.12 -10.75
C LYS A 83 -7.11 5.29 -10.42
N ILE A 84 -7.69 5.92 -11.42
CA ILE A 84 -8.65 7.02 -11.27
C ILE A 84 -9.88 6.55 -10.51
N SER A 85 -10.44 5.40 -10.89
CA SER A 85 -11.61 4.82 -10.22
C SER A 85 -11.32 4.53 -8.75
N LEU A 86 -10.17 3.94 -8.46
CA LEU A 86 -9.75 3.61 -7.10
C LEU A 86 -9.61 4.87 -6.24
N PHE A 87 -8.89 5.88 -6.73
CA PHE A 87 -8.72 7.14 -6.01
C PHE A 87 -10.05 7.87 -5.79
N SER A 88 -10.93 7.85 -6.79
CA SER A 88 -12.25 8.46 -6.67
C SER A 88 -13.10 7.80 -5.59
N GLN A 89 -13.06 6.47 -5.50
CA GLN A 89 -13.75 5.72 -4.44
C GLN A 89 -13.17 6.07 -3.07
N LEU A 90 -11.86 6.09 -2.94
CA LEU A 90 -11.18 6.38 -1.68
C LEU A 90 -11.40 7.83 -1.23
N ALA A 91 -11.41 8.78 -2.16
CA ALA A 91 -11.65 10.18 -1.85
C ALA A 91 -13.04 10.43 -1.28
N ALA A 92 -14.02 9.58 -1.62
CA ALA A 92 -15.41 9.75 -1.18
C ALA A 92 -15.56 9.59 0.35
N PHE A 93 -14.67 8.85 1.02
CA PHE A 93 -14.76 8.61 2.46
C PHE A 93 -13.50 8.92 3.25
N ASN A 94 -12.44 9.36 2.59
CA ASN A 94 -11.23 9.82 3.27
C ASN A 94 -11.28 11.34 3.49
N SER A 95 -10.48 11.83 4.44
CA SER A 95 -10.35 13.25 4.72
C SER A 95 -9.87 14.03 3.49
N ASP A 96 -10.28 15.30 3.39
CA ASP A 96 -9.80 16.22 2.35
C ASP A 96 -8.29 16.47 2.45
N GLU A 97 -7.67 16.13 3.58
CA GLU A 97 -6.22 16.25 3.80
C GLU A 97 -5.46 14.99 3.41
N SER A 98 -6.15 13.89 3.12
CA SER A 98 -5.49 12.65 2.71
C SER A 98 -4.77 12.82 1.39
N ILE A 99 -3.56 12.24 1.30
CA ILE A 99 -2.73 12.28 0.10
C ILE A 99 -2.85 10.95 -0.63
N PHE A 100 -3.04 11.02 -1.94
CA PHE A 100 -3.10 9.86 -2.82
C PHE A 100 -1.83 9.79 -3.65
N ALA A 101 -1.00 8.78 -3.39
CA ALA A 101 0.25 8.58 -4.09
C ALA A 101 0.12 7.41 -5.06
N THR A 102 0.55 7.59 -6.30
CA THR A 102 0.59 6.52 -7.29
C THR A 102 2.03 6.03 -7.45
N ASN A 103 2.21 4.71 -7.41
CA ASN A 103 3.50 4.05 -7.61
C ASN A 103 3.77 3.74 -9.09
N THR A 104 3.24 4.57 -10.00
CA THR A 104 3.49 4.39 -11.43
C THR A 104 4.89 4.88 -11.81
N SER A 105 5.53 4.18 -12.75
CA SER A 105 6.80 4.60 -13.35
C SER A 105 6.63 5.06 -14.79
N SER A 106 5.49 4.79 -15.41
CA SER A 106 5.27 5.00 -16.84
C SER A 106 4.08 5.90 -17.18
N LEU A 107 3.08 5.99 -16.30
CA LEU A 107 1.89 6.79 -16.54
C LEU A 107 2.08 8.23 -16.05
N SER A 108 1.43 9.18 -16.72
CA SER A 108 1.44 10.58 -16.30
C SER A 108 0.63 10.75 -15.00
N VAL A 109 1.29 11.20 -13.95
CA VAL A 109 0.64 11.51 -12.66
C VAL A 109 -0.39 12.63 -12.84
N SER A 110 -0.06 13.67 -13.63
CA SER A 110 -0.97 14.78 -13.90
C SER A 110 -2.22 14.33 -14.66
N ALA A 111 -2.08 13.39 -15.59
CA ALA A 111 -3.20 12.83 -16.33
C ALA A 111 -4.15 12.03 -15.43
N ILE A 112 -3.61 11.34 -14.42
CA ILE A 112 -4.41 10.64 -13.42
C ILE A 112 -5.09 11.66 -12.50
N ALA A 113 -4.35 12.62 -12.00
CA ALA A 113 -4.80 13.59 -11.01
C ALA A 113 -5.98 14.43 -11.48
N LYS A 114 -5.97 14.85 -12.75
CA LYS A 114 -7.01 15.74 -13.29
C LYS A 114 -8.44 15.16 -13.20
N ASP A 115 -8.56 13.84 -13.18
CA ASP A 115 -9.86 13.16 -13.15
C ASP A 115 -10.23 12.67 -11.73
N VAL A 116 -9.43 13.04 -10.72
CA VAL A 116 -9.69 12.72 -9.31
C VAL A 116 -10.16 13.99 -8.59
N VAL A 117 -11.12 13.85 -7.68
CA VAL A 117 -11.56 14.97 -6.85
C VAL A 117 -10.42 15.41 -5.94
N GLY A 118 -10.06 16.71 -6.01
CA GLY A 118 -8.90 17.23 -5.28
C GLY A 118 -7.58 16.82 -5.93
N PRO A 119 -7.35 17.19 -7.21
CA PRO A 119 -6.16 16.73 -7.94
C PRO A 119 -4.84 17.19 -7.29
N GLU A 120 -4.85 18.22 -6.48
CA GLU A 120 -3.70 18.72 -5.73
C GLU A 120 -3.23 17.72 -4.66
N ARG A 121 -4.05 16.73 -4.32
CA ARG A 121 -3.71 15.66 -3.34
C ARG A 121 -3.05 14.45 -3.99
N VAL A 122 -2.97 14.41 -5.31
CA VAL A 122 -2.39 13.29 -6.05
C VAL A 122 -0.93 13.56 -6.33
N ALA A 123 -0.06 12.61 -5.96
CA ALA A 123 1.38 12.70 -6.18
C ALA A 123 1.93 11.40 -6.73
N GLY A 124 3.10 11.47 -7.35
CA GLY A 124 3.85 10.28 -7.72
C GLY A 124 4.79 9.89 -6.57
N LEU A 125 4.82 8.61 -6.25
CA LEU A 125 5.72 8.07 -5.23
C LEU A 125 6.18 6.70 -5.68
N HIS A 126 7.32 6.66 -6.37
CA HIS A 126 7.85 5.43 -6.91
C HIS A 126 8.75 4.72 -5.89
N PHE A 127 8.39 3.49 -5.54
CA PHE A 127 9.20 2.65 -4.68
C PHE A 127 10.10 1.75 -5.53
N SER A 128 11.38 1.74 -5.18
CA SER A 128 12.35 0.77 -5.65
C SER A 128 12.80 -0.05 -4.44
N ILE A 129 12.08 -1.12 -4.15
CA ILE A 129 12.33 -1.94 -2.97
C ILE A 129 13.24 -3.08 -3.37
N PRO A 130 14.49 -3.14 -2.83
CA PRO A 130 15.33 -4.29 -3.04
C PRO A 130 14.64 -5.52 -2.45
N LEU A 131 14.64 -6.59 -3.19
CA LEU A 131 14.23 -7.89 -2.64
C LEU A 131 15.22 -8.27 -1.54
N LEU A 132 14.69 -8.53 -0.37
CA LEU A 132 15.49 -8.87 0.80
C LEU A 132 16.04 -10.30 0.69
#